data_3265531d4bf6547dba4826a619a431b8
#
_entry.id   3265531d4bf6547dba4826a619a431b8
#
_cell.length_a   1.000
_cell.length_b   1.000
_cell.length_c   1.000
_cell.angle_alpha   90.00
_cell.angle_beta   90.00
_cell.angle_gamma   90.00
#
_symmetry.space_group_name_H-M   'P 1'
#
loop_
_entity.id
_entity.type
_entity.pdbx_description
1 polymer ?
#
loop_
_entity_poly.entity_id
_entity_poly.type
_entity_poly.pdbx_seq_one_letter_code
_entity_poly.pdbx_strand_id
1 'polypeptide(L)'
;LIVQCMRMWSDNANMKHYYVAVCSDKSTGEEGSITELESPVSTDVQTLKPYIKNRPNDAMTVIFSTYHSIEVVQKAMKGESFDIICCDEAHRTTGIENRSYWTFVHENKNIDSKKRLYMTATPRIYQEKIRAKVGDILYSMDNEKKYGPDFHKLSFHDAVRKYNALSDFKVKVV
;
A
#
# COMPACT_ATOMS: atom_id res chain seq x y z
N LEU A 1 -8.44 -6.98 -5.29
CA LEU A 1 -7.04 -6.62 -5.04
C LEU A 1 -6.56 -7.06 -3.66
N ILE A 2 -7.21 -6.63 -2.53
CA ILE A 2 -6.78 -7.02 -1.17
C ILE A 2 -6.75 -8.54 -1.00
N VAL A 3 -7.81 -9.25 -1.37
CA VAL A 3 -7.88 -10.72 -1.33
C VAL A 3 -6.72 -11.37 -2.09
N GLN A 4 -6.44 -10.87 -3.28
CA GLN A 4 -5.33 -11.37 -4.10
C GLN A 4 -3.98 -11.16 -3.40
N CYS A 5 -3.75 -9.98 -2.82
CA CYS A 5 -2.54 -9.71 -2.04
C CYS A 5 -2.42 -10.64 -0.84
N MET A 6 -3.51 -10.83 -0.08
CA MET A 6 -3.54 -11.73 1.08
C MET A 6 -3.21 -13.17 0.68
N ARG A 7 -3.83 -13.68 -0.39
CA ARG A 7 -3.53 -15.04 -0.91
C ARG A 7 -2.07 -15.19 -1.30
N MET A 8 -1.55 -14.24 -2.10
CA MET A 8 -0.16 -14.30 -2.53
C MET A 8 0.82 -14.24 -1.36
N TRP A 9 0.51 -13.48 -0.32
CA TRP A 9 1.31 -13.45 0.89
C TRP A 9 1.21 -14.78 1.65
N SER A 10 0.02 -15.34 1.83
CA SER A 10 -0.18 -16.65 2.47
C SER A 10 0.61 -17.75 1.76
N ASP A 11 0.55 -17.77 0.43
CA ASP A 11 1.14 -18.85 -0.38
C ASP A 11 2.67 -18.75 -0.45
N ASN A 12 3.25 -17.55 -0.27
CA ASN A 12 4.67 -17.31 -0.50
C ASN A 12 5.45 -16.90 0.75
N ALA A 13 4.79 -16.57 1.87
CA ALA A 13 5.49 -16.17 3.09
C ALA A 13 6.14 -17.36 3.78
N ASN A 14 7.48 -17.30 3.94
CA ASN A 14 8.27 -18.33 4.61
C ASN A 14 8.32 -18.16 6.14
N MET A 15 7.46 -17.31 6.70
CA MET A 15 7.40 -17.05 8.13
C MET A 15 5.97 -17.04 8.64
N LYS A 16 5.81 -17.35 9.93
CA LYS A 16 4.53 -17.24 10.59
C LYS A 16 4.01 -15.81 10.51
N HIS A 17 2.76 -15.65 10.13
CA HIS A 17 2.15 -14.35 9.92
C HIS A 17 0.73 -14.30 10.47
N TYR A 18 0.31 -13.09 10.82
CA TYR A 18 -1.00 -12.76 11.34
C TYR A 18 -1.58 -11.62 10.50
N TYR A 19 -2.74 -11.81 9.91
CA TYR A 19 -3.36 -10.87 8.99
C TYR A 19 -4.54 -10.12 9.58
N VAL A 20 -4.68 -8.87 9.14
CA VAL A 20 -5.85 -8.03 9.39
C VAL A 20 -6.21 -7.32 8.09
N ALA A 21 -7.47 -7.37 7.67
CA ALA A 21 -7.94 -6.65 6.48
C ALA A 21 -8.83 -5.47 6.88
N VAL A 22 -8.53 -4.28 6.36
CA VAL A 22 -9.24 -3.04 6.65
C VAL A 22 -9.81 -2.47 5.35
N CYS A 23 -11.03 -2.87 5.02
CA CYS A 23 -11.76 -2.41 3.85
C CYS A 23 -13.27 -2.51 4.09
N SER A 24 -14.06 -1.76 3.31
CA SER A 24 -15.52 -1.76 3.39
C SER A 24 -16.19 -2.94 2.67
N ASP A 25 -15.44 -3.62 1.82
CA ASP A 25 -15.94 -4.75 1.04
C ASP A 25 -15.92 -6.03 1.89
N LYS A 26 -17.10 -6.42 2.39
CA LYS A 26 -17.29 -7.62 3.20
C LYS A 26 -17.15 -8.91 2.41
N SER A 27 -17.33 -8.89 1.08
CA SER A 27 -17.13 -10.05 0.22
C SER A 27 -15.68 -10.55 0.25
N THR A 28 -14.76 -9.68 0.65
CA THR A 28 -13.35 -10.03 0.89
C THR A 28 -13.18 -11.14 1.94
N GLY A 29 -14.13 -11.29 2.87
CA GLY A 29 -14.13 -12.33 3.91
C GLY A 29 -14.89 -13.60 3.52
N GLU A 30 -15.72 -13.57 2.46
CA GLU A 30 -16.61 -14.69 2.09
C GLU A 30 -16.00 -15.63 1.02
N GLU A 31 -14.96 -15.19 0.31
CA GLU A 31 -14.27 -16.06 -0.64
C GLU A 31 -13.43 -17.11 0.12
N GLY A 32 -13.96 -18.30 0.21
CA GLY A 32 -13.62 -19.56 0.87
C GLY A 32 -12.21 -19.89 1.38
N SER A 33 -11.20 -19.06 1.09
CA SER A 33 -9.83 -19.24 1.61
C SER A 33 -9.45 -18.27 2.74
N ILE A 34 -10.27 -17.24 2.99
CA ILE A 34 -9.99 -16.24 4.04
C ILE A 34 -10.70 -16.60 5.33
N THR A 35 -11.81 -17.32 5.27
CA THR A 35 -12.52 -17.88 6.45
C THR A 35 -11.65 -18.85 7.25
N GLU A 36 -10.71 -19.52 6.60
CA GLU A 36 -9.76 -20.42 7.29
C GLU A 36 -8.69 -19.65 8.10
N LEU A 37 -8.48 -18.36 7.82
CA LEU A 37 -7.45 -17.55 8.45
C LEU A 37 -7.92 -16.84 9.74
N GLU A 38 -9.19 -16.95 10.13
CA GLU A 38 -9.80 -16.26 11.28
C GLU A 38 -9.50 -14.73 11.33
N SER A 39 -9.22 -14.13 10.18
CA SER A 39 -8.78 -12.75 10.10
C SER A 39 -9.98 -11.80 9.98
N PRO A 40 -10.07 -10.77 10.81
CA PRO A 40 -11.17 -9.81 10.69
C PRO A 40 -11.06 -8.99 9.42
N VAL A 41 -12.20 -8.85 8.74
CA VAL A 41 -12.38 -7.84 7.68
C VAL A 41 -13.32 -6.78 8.22
N SER A 42 -12.84 -5.60 8.51
CA SER A 42 -13.65 -4.56 9.13
C SER A 42 -13.14 -3.16 8.85
N THR A 43 -14.03 -2.18 8.91
CA THR A 43 -13.71 -0.75 9.01
C THR A 43 -14.07 -0.18 10.37
N ASP A 44 -14.49 -1.02 11.31
CA ASP A 44 -14.77 -0.58 12.66
C ASP A 44 -13.52 -0.67 13.55
N VAL A 45 -13.11 0.46 14.08
CA VAL A 45 -11.92 0.58 14.95
C VAL A 45 -12.07 -0.26 16.23
N GLN A 46 -13.27 -0.38 16.77
CA GLN A 46 -13.51 -1.15 18.01
C GLN A 46 -13.33 -2.64 17.79
N THR A 47 -13.70 -3.13 16.62
CA THR A 47 -13.44 -4.50 16.19
C THR A 47 -11.96 -4.76 15.96
N LEU A 48 -11.25 -3.84 15.30
CA LEU A 48 -9.85 -4.02 14.90
C LEU A 48 -8.86 -3.95 16.07
N LYS A 49 -9.08 -3.02 17.02
CA LYS A 49 -8.16 -2.81 18.16
C LYS A 49 -7.84 -4.07 18.95
N PRO A 50 -8.82 -4.88 19.39
CA PRO A 50 -8.54 -6.12 20.12
C PRO A 50 -7.68 -7.09 19.32
N TYR A 51 -7.94 -7.23 18.02
CA TYR A 51 -7.15 -8.11 17.13
C TYR A 51 -5.71 -7.65 17.02
N ILE A 52 -5.49 -6.35 16.81
CA ILE A 52 -4.15 -5.79 16.71
C ILE A 52 -3.41 -5.91 18.06
N LYS A 53 -4.09 -5.64 19.17
CA LYS A 53 -3.51 -5.73 20.52
C LYS A 53 -3.14 -7.15 20.91
N ASN A 54 -3.95 -8.13 20.53
CA ASN A 54 -3.76 -9.54 20.87
C ASN A 54 -2.95 -10.31 19.82
N ARG A 55 -2.29 -9.59 18.88
CA ARG A 55 -1.46 -10.24 17.86
C ARG A 55 -0.35 -11.07 18.48
N PRO A 56 0.02 -12.20 17.87
CA PRO A 56 1.12 -13.04 18.35
C PRO A 56 2.46 -12.29 18.28
N ASN A 57 3.28 -12.41 19.32
CA ASN A 57 4.61 -11.79 19.34
C ASN A 57 5.63 -12.54 18.48
N ASP A 58 5.35 -13.78 18.13
CA ASP A 58 6.20 -14.69 17.35
C ASP A 58 5.81 -14.74 15.86
N ALA A 59 4.97 -13.85 15.41
CA ALA A 59 4.49 -13.77 14.04
C ALA A 59 4.60 -12.36 13.47
N MET A 60 4.84 -12.26 12.17
CA MET A 60 4.76 -10.99 11.44
C MET A 60 3.28 -10.58 11.34
N THR A 61 2.97 -9.37 11.79
CA THR A 61 1.62 -8.82 11.63
C THR A 61 1.53 -8.02 10.34
N VAL A 62 0.59 -8.37 9.47
CA VAL A 62 0.36 -7.69 8.19
C VAL A 62 -1.04 -7.11 8.17
N ILE A 63 -1.15 -5.80 7.99
CA ILE A 63 -2.42 -5.10 7.85
C ILE A 63 -2.62 -4.73 6.38
N PHE A 64 -3.58 -5.37 5.73
CA PHE A 64 -3.99 -5.02 4.37
C PHE A 64 -5.10 -3.97 4.42
N SER A 65 -4.88 -2.83 3.78
CA SER A 65 -5.85 -1.74 3.79
C SER A 65 -6.00 -1.10 2.42
N THR A 66 -7.21 -0.63 2.11
CA THR A 66 -7.39 0.34 1.04
C THR A 66 -6.93 1.73 1.51
N TYR A 67 -6.53 2.59 0.57
CA TYR A 67 -6.20 3.99 0.90
C TYR A 67 -7.39 4.74 1.54
N HIS A 68 -8.61 4.43 1.13
CA HIS A 68 -9.82 5.00 1.73
C HIS A 68 -10.00 4.66 3.22
N SER A 69 -9.48 3.51 3.64
CA SER A 69 -9.61 3.03 5.02
C SER A 69 -8.40 3.34 5.88
N ILE A 70 -7.41 4.12 5.39
CA ILE A 70 -6.15 4.35 6.09
C ILE A 70 -6.32 5.08 7.42
N GLU A 71 -7.31 5.97 7.55
CA GLU A 71 -7.62 6.63 8.81
C GLU A 71 -8.16 5.66 9.87
N VAL A 72 -8.83 4.59 9.45
CA VAL A 72 -9.27 3.51 10.36
C VAL A 72 -8.06 2.79 10.91
N VAL A 73 -7.08 2.47 10.03
CA VAL A 73 -5.80 1.87 10.43
C VAL A 73 -5.06 2.77 11.42
N GLN A 74 -4.95 4.07 11.14
CA GLN A 74 -4.34 5.05 12.05
C GLN A 74 -4.97 4.99 13.44
N LYS A 75 -6.31 5.04 13.51
CA LYS A 75 -7.05 5.04 14.78
C LYS A 75 -6.89 3.72 15.53
N ALA A 76 -6.84 2.60 14.81
CA ALA A 76 -6.65 1.28 15.40
C ALA A 76 -5.22 1.08 15.92
N MET A 77 -4.22 1.61 15.22
CA MET A 77 -2.79 1.55 15.55
C MET A 77 -2.31 2.70 16.43
N LYS A 78 -3.22 3.51 17.00
CA LYS A 78 -2.83 4.69 17.77
C LYS A 78 -1.80 4.37 18.87
N GLY A 79 -0.63 5.00 18.76
CA GLY A 79 0.49 4.82 19.69
C GLY A 79 1.46 3.70 19.30
N GLU A 80 1.26 3.06 18.15
CA GLU A 80 2.16 2.05 17.59
C GLU A 80 2.72 2.51 16.24
N SER A 81 3.90 2.01 15.88
CA SER A 81 4.58 2.30 14.62
C SER A 81 4.70 1.05 13.77
N PHE A 82 4.57 1.19 12.47
CA PHE A 82 4.89 0.13 11.52
C PHE A 82 6.39 0.04 11.27
N ASP A 83 6.92 -1.17 11.08
CA ASP A 83 8.29 -1.33 10.60
C ASP A 83 8.41 -0.91 9.13
N ILE A 84 7.39 -1.25 8.32
CA ILE A 84 7.32 -0.83 6.92
C ILE A 84 5.86 -0.65 6.49
N ILE A 85 5.61 0.36 5.67
CA ILE A 85 4.36 0.54 4.92
C ILE A 85 4.68 0.35 3.44
N CYS A 86 4.00 -0.61 2.79
CA CYS A 86 4.08 -0.83 1.35
C CYS A 86 2.88 -0.16 0.66
N CYS A 87 3.17 0.80 -0.20
CA CYS A 87 2.18 1.58 -0.94
C CYS A 87 2.12 1.07 -2.38
N ASP A 88 1.14 0.24 -2.67
CA ASP A 88 0.88 -0.20 -4.04
C ASP A 88 0.11 0.88 -4.82
N GLU A 89 0.26 0.92 -6.14
CA GLU A 89 -0.29 1.98 -7.01
C GLU A 89 0.07 3.39 -6.51
N ALA A 90 1.32 3.57 -6.09
CA ALA A 90 1.81 4.75 -5.40
C ALA A 90 1.68 6.06 -6.22
N HIS A 91 1.49 5.99 -7.55
CA HIS A 91 1.18 7.15 -8.37
C HIS A 91 -0.09 7.88 -7.90
N ARG A 92 -1.00 7.20 -7.20
CA ARG A 92 -2.21 7.79 -6.62
C ARG A 92 -1.91 8.64 -5.39
N THR A 93 -0.79 8.41 -4.72
CA THR A 93 -0.39 9.19 -3.53
C THR A 93 0.23 10.55 -3.88
N THR A 94 0.35 10.88 -5.16
CA THR A 94 0.81 12.18 -5.65
C THR A 94 -0.29 13.25 -5.53
N GLY A 95 0.11 14.52 -5.50
CA GLY A 95 -0.81 15.64 -5.40
C GLY A 95 -0.50 16.56 -4.22
N ILE A 96 -1.46 17.39 -3.83
CA ILE A 96 -1.26 18.38 -2.77
C ILE A 96 -1.42 17.71 -1.41
N GLU A 97 -0.46 17.97 -0.51
CA GLU A 97 -0.46 17.49 0.87
C GLU A 97 -1.79 17.77 1.57
N ASN A 98 -2.27 16.76 2.34
CA ASN A 98 -3.49 16.84 3.16
C ASN A 98 -4.79 17.18 2.42
N ARG A 99 -4.81 17.13 1.08
CA ARG A 99 -6.04 17.33 0.30
C ARG A 99 -6.80 16.05 0.01
N SER A 100 -6.21 14.89 0.27
CA SER A 100 -6.87 13.61 0.04
C SER A 100 -6.32 12.53 0.96
N TYR A 101 -7.13 11.48 1.18
CA TYR A 101 -6.68 10.27 1.88
C TYR A 101 -5.50 9.57 1.18
N TRP A 102 -5.28 9.82 -0.11
CA TRP A 102 -4.15 9.27 -0.85
C TRP A 102 -2.80 9.79 -0.36
N THR A 103 -2.73 11.08 0.01
CA THR A 103 -1.50 11.69 0.50
C THR A 103 -1.28 11.48 2.00
N PHE A 104 -2.27 10.91 2.70
CA PHE A 104 -2.23 10.67 4.14
C PHE A 104 -1.06 9.77 4.57
N VAL A 105 -0.70 8.80 3.72
CA VAL A 105 0.32 7.79 4.00
C VAL A 105 1.74 8.33 4.11
N HIS A 106 2.02 9.54 3.60
CA HIS A 106 3.37 10.08 3.58
C HIS A 106 3.90 10.54 4.94
N GLU A 107 3.01 10.95 5.83
CA GLU A 107 3.40 11.66 7.05
C GLU A 107 3.29 10.78 8.29
N ASN A 108 4.37 10.72 9.09
CA ASN A 108 4.38 9.98 10.35
C ASN A 108 3.37 10.53 11.39
N LYS A 109 3.03 11.82 11.32
CA LYS A 109 1.95 12.39 12.16
C LYS A 109 0.59 11.76 11.88
N ASN A 110 0.39 11.24 10.66
CA ASN A 110 -0.85 10.60 10.25
C ASN A 110 -0.80 9.09 10.54
N ILE A 111 0.23 8.41 10.02
CA ILE A 111 0.45 6.98 10.23
C ILE A 111 1.94 6.74 10.40
N ASP A 112 2.33 6.33 11.58
CA ASP A 112 3.74 6.21 11.94
C ASP A 112 4.38 4.95 11.35
N SER A 113 5.58 5.12 10.76
CA SER A 113 6.34 4.02 10.17
C SER A 113 7.83 4.33 10.13
N LYS A 114 8.65 3.33 10.38
CA LYS A 114 10.11 3.41 10.24
C LYS A 114 10.55 3.54 8.78
N LYS A 115 9.84 2.86 7.87
CA LYS A 115 10.15 2.83 6.43
C LYS A 115 8.88 2.85 5.59
N ARG A 116 8.99 3.36 4.37
CA ARG A 116 7.94 3.28 3.33
C ARG A 116 8.52 2.78 2.04
N LEU A 117 7.79 1.88 1.39
CA LEU A 117 8.09 1.38 0.05
C LEU A 117 6.95 1.79 -0.89
N TYR A 118 7.27 2.54 -1.91
CA TYR A 118 6.33 2.98 -2.92
C TYR A 118 6.50 2.18 -4.20
N MET A 119 5.43 1.54 -4.66
CA MET A 119 5.44 0.67 -5.83
C MET A 119 4.42 1.17 -6.85
N THR A 120 4.81 1.27 -8.11
CA THR A 120 3.91 1.62 -9.22
C THR A 120 4.52 1.24 -10.56
N ALA A 121 3.66 0.85 -11.51
CA ALA A 121 4.05 0.67 -12.90
C ALA A 121 4.12 2.02 -13.68
N THR A 122 3.48 3.08 -13.17
CA THR A 122 3.29 4.35 -13.86
C THR A 122 3.64 5.53 -12.95
N PRO A 123 4.93 5.84 -12.75
CA PRO A 123 5.35 6.99 -11.94
C PRO A 123 4.71 8.29 -12.41
N ARG A 124 4.17 9.07 -11.48
CA ARG A 124 3.55 10.36 -11.78
C ARG A 124 4.44 11.52 -11.37
N ILE A 125 4.89 12.27 -12.37
CA ILE A 125 5.77 13.42 -12.21
C ILE A 125 5.04 14.67 -12.67
N TYR A 126 5.03 15.73 -11.85
CA TYR A 126 4.41 16.99 -12.20
C TYR A 126 5.39 17.92 -12.88
N GLN A 127 4.90 18.68 -13.89
CA GLN A 127 5.68 19.67 -14.61
C GLN A 127 6.11 20.83 -13.70
N GLU A 128 7.26 21.43 -13.98
CA GLU A 128 7.81 22.56 -13.20
C GLU A 128 6.84 23.73 -13.01
N LYS A 129 6.04 24.05 -14.03
CA LYS A 129 5.03 25.12 -13.92
C LYS A 129 4.01 24.88 -12.83
N ILE A 130 3.66 23.60 -12.58
CA ILE A 130 2.72 23.23 -11.51
C ILE A 130 3.45 23.28 -10.17
N ARG A 131 4.68 22.78 -10.10
CA ARG A 131 5.51 22.83 -8.89
C ARG A 131 5.77 24.25 -8.43
N ALA A 132 6.10 25.17 -9.36
CA ALA A 132 6.33 26.57 -9.04
C ALA A 132 5.09 27.28 -8.45
N LYS A 133 3.87 26.83 -8.83
CA LYS A 133 2.62 27.38 -8.28
C LYS A 133 2.22 26.81 -6.92
N VAL A 134 2.56 25.55 -6.64
CA VAL A 134 2.09 24.80 -5.49
C VAL A 134 3.16 24.71 -4.40
N GLY A 135 4.45 24.74 -4.78
CA GLY A 135 5.58 24.67 -3.86
C GLY A 135 5.77 23.28 -3.25
N ASP A 136 6.42 23.25 -2.08
CA ASP A 136 6.86 22.03 -1.39
C ASP A 136 5.73 21.14 -0.87
N ILE A 137 4.50 21.63 -0.88
CA ILE A 137 3.32 20.85 -0.49
C ILE A 137 2.84 19.89 -1.60
N LEU A 138 3.48 19.92 -2.79
CA LEU A 138 3.15 19.01 -3.88
C LEU A 138 3.99 17.73 -3.80
N TYR A 139 3.32 16.60 -3.64
CA TYR A 139 3.94 15.28 -3.76
C TYR A 139 4.07 14.89 -5.24
N SER A 140 5.30 14.81 -5.73
CA SER A 140 5.66 14.34 -7.08
C SER A 140 6.68 13.23 -6.95
N MET A 141 6.55 12.14 -7.71
CA MET A 141 7.33 10.92 -7.47
C MET A 141 8.82 11.05 -7.76
N ASP A 142 9.25 12.11 -8.43
CA ASP A 142 10.67 12.45 -8.59
C ASP A 142 11.24 13.28 -7.43
N ASN A 143 10.44 13.58 -6.41
CA ASN A 143 10.91 14.23 -5.19
C ASN A 143 11.45 13.17 -4.20
N GLU A 144 12.76 12.95 -4.23
CA GLU A 144 13.43 11.97 -3.37
C GLU A 144 13.25 12.23 -1.85
N LYS A 145 13.02 13.49 -1.44
CA LYS A 145 12.74 13.79 -0.02
C LYS A 145 11.40 13.23 0.44
N LYS A 146 10.46 13.01 -0.49
CA LYS A 146 9.10 12.49 -0.21
C LYS A 146 8.97 11.00 -0.49
N TYR A 147 9.54 10.52 -1.60
CA TYR A 147 9.41 9.15 -2.06
C TYR A 147 10.66 8.28 -1.84
N GLY A 148 11.79 8.90 -1.50
CA GLY A 148 13.08 8.23 -1.49
C GLY A 148 13.68 8.05 -2.88
N PRO A 149 14.91 7.52 -2.98
CA PRO A 149 15.53 7.19 -4.25
C PRO A 149 14.87 5.97 -4.91
N ASP A 150 15.03 5.85 -6.23
CA ASP A 150 14.62 4.67 -6.96
C ASP A 150 15.34 3.42 -6.40
N PHE A 151 14.58 2.53 -5.77
CA PHE A 151 15.08 1.29 -5.21
C PHE A 151 15.24 0.20 -6.29
N HIS A 152 14.27 0.10 -7.19
CA HIS A 152 14.27 -0.84 -8.30
C HIS A 152 13.42 -0.31 -9.45
N LYS A 153 13.89 -0.52 -10.68
CA LYS A 153 13.15 -0.17 -11.89
C LYS A 153 13.25 -1.30 -12.91
N LEU A 154 12.10 -1.83 -13.30
CA LEU A 154 11.98 -2.80 -14.38
C LEU A 154 11.24 -2.14 -15.54
N SER A 155 11.94 -1.92 -16.66
CA SER A 155 11.29 -1.41 -17.87
C SER A 155 10.43 -2.50 -18.54
N PHE A 156 9.37 -2.09 -19.25
CA PHE A 156 8.58 -3.03 -20.05
C PHE A 156 9.45 -3.79 -21.05
N HIS A 157 10.37 -3.10 -21.70
CA HIS A 157 11.32 -3.71 -22.63
C HIS A 157 12.14 -4.82 -21.97
N ASP A 158 12.69 -4.56 -20.77
CA ASP A 158 13.49 -5.58 -20.06
C ASP A 158 12.62 -6.74 -19.58
N ALA A 159 11.40 -6.45 -19.11
CA ALA A 159 10.46 -7.48 -18.70
C ALA A 159 10.11 -8.45 -19.85
N VAL A 160 9.94 -7.93 -21.07
CA VAL A 160 9.66 -8.74 -22.26
C VAL A 160 10.92 -9.41 -22.81
N ARG A 161 11.99 -8.63 -23.05
CA ARG A 161 13.14 -9.08 -23.85
C ARG A 161 14.25 -9.74 -23.04
N LYS A 162 14.45 -9.30 -21.81
CA LYS A 162 15.56 -9.77 -20.97
C LYS A 162 15.10 -10.87 -20.00
N TYR A 163 13.96 -10.69 -19.38
CA TYR A 163 13.48 -11.58 -18.33
C TYR A 163 12.37 -12.53 -18.77
N ASN A 164 11.79 -12.33 -19.96
CA ASN A 164 10.65 -13.10 -20.48
C ASN A 164 9.48 -13.20 -19.47
N ALA A 165 9.33 -12.17 -18.64
CA ALA A 165 8.31 -12.08 -17.60
C ALA A 165 6.96 -11.58 -18.12
N LEU A 166 6.96 -10.92 -19.29
CA LEU A 166 5.76 -10.42 -19.97
C LEU A 166 5.78 -10.85 -21.44
N SER A 167 4.59 -11.11 -21.98
CA SER A 167 4.42 -11.33 -23.41
C SER A 167 4.54 -10.03 -24.20
N ASP A 168 5.09 -10.09 -25.38
CA ASP A 168 5.08 -8.96 -26.33
C ASP A 168 3.66 -8.64 -26.78
N PHE A 169 3.37 -7.37 -27.10
CA PHE A 169 2.07 -6.97 -27.60
C PHE A 169 2.20 -6.02 -28.80
N LYS A 170 1.20 -6.03 -29.63
CA LYS A 170 1.05 -5.09 -30.75
C LYS A 170 -0.13 -4.18 -30.51
N VAL A 171 0.11 -2.86 -30.56
CA VAL A 171 -0.98 -1.88 -30.53
C VAL A 171 -1.46 -1.68 -31.96
N LYS A 172 -2.73 -1.96 -32.22
CA LYS A 172 -3.40 -1.58 -33.47
C LYS A 172 -4.23 -0.33 -33.20
N VAL A 173 -3.84 0.78 -33.82
CA VAL A 173 -4.64 2.00 -33.81
C VAL A 173 -5.69 1.84 -34.91
N VAL A 174 -6.96 1.97 -34.59
CA VAL A 174 -8.11 1.91 -35.49
C VAL A 174 -8.62 3.32 -35.72
#